data_0cfd4a4887d9e01f69426bfe13da100d
#
_entry.id   0cfd4a4887d9e01f69426bfe13da100d
#
_cell.length_a   1.000
_cell.length_b   1.000
_cell.length_c   1.000
_cell.angle_alpha   90.00
_cell.angle_beta   90.00
_cell.angle_gamma   90.00
#
_symmetry.space_group_name_H-M   'P 1'
#
loop_
_entity.id
_entity.type
_entity.pdbx_description
1 polymer ?
#
loop_
_entity_poly.entity_id
_entity_poly.type
_entity_poly.pdbx_seq_one_letter_code
_entity_poly.pdbx_strand_id
1 'polypeptide(L)'
;QADPAELGAARDAVTRAPDTPEPPQETSVFMSVHNGLHRNLRTYLLGLLDARLGNGARAAQYARELEAMPTPSDAGSLARDLAAGIRAESAARRGRPAEVTAAFDGVLRESWYEMAAASPFFGQPRERFVQAEALAAAGRDAEAAPLYRSLSGQGSLFELPYIAPAQLRLGEIAERQGRADEAAEHYSRVSQLWRDADAPLQPLVREARARLAKVRGER
;
A
#
# COMPACT_ATOMS: atom_id res chain seq x y z
N GLN A 1 4.47 -10.75 -8.95
CA GLN A 1 4.85 -11.13 -7.58
C GLN A 1 6.36 -11.02 -7.47
N ALA A 2 6.87 -10.47 -6.36
CA ALA A 2 8.31 -10.44 -6.12
C ALA A 2 8.85 -11.87 -5.97
N ASP A 3 10.07 -12.10 -6.43
CA ASP A 3 10.76 -13.38 -6.32
C ASP A 3 10.98 -13.71 -4.83
N PRO A 4 10.68 -14.94 -4.37
CA PRO A 4 10.99 -15.38 -3.00
C PRO A 4 12.46 -15.20 -2.61
N ALA A 5 13.41 -15.35 -3.54
CA ALA A 5 14.82 -15.12 -3.29
C ALA A 5 15.11 -13.64 -3.02
N GLU A 6 14.51 -12.72 -3.78
CA GLU A 6 14.62 -11.28 -3.57
C GLU A 6 14.01 -10.87 -2.22
N LEU A 7 12.85 -11.43 -1.87
CA LEU A 7 12.22 -11.18 -0.57
C LEU A 7 13.09 -11.68 0.59
N GLY A 8 13.71 -12.86 0.44
CA GLY A 8 14.67 -13.41 1.41
C GLY A 8 15.88 -12.50 1.58
N ALA A 9 16.50 -12.06 0.49
CA ALA A 9 17.64 -11.16 0.51
C ALA A 9 17.29 -9.80 1.17
N ALA A 10 16.12 -9.25 0.87
CA ALA A 10 15.61 -8.02 1.50
C ALA A 10 15.42 -8.21 3.01
N ARG A 11 14.82 -9.34 3.43
CA ARG A 11 14.63 -9.67 4.84
C ARG A 11 15.95 -9.75 5.58
N ASP A 12 16.95 -10.42 5.00
CA ASP A 12 18.29 -10.55 5.57
C ASP A 12 19.00 -9.20 5.66
N ALA A 13 18.84 -8.33 4.67
CA ALA A 13 19.37 -6.97 4.71
C ALA A 13 18.76 -6.17 5.87
N VAL A 14 17.43 -6.20 6.05
CA VAL A 14 16.75 -5.54 7.17
C VAL A 14 17.19 -6.15 8.51
N THR A 15 17.40 -7.46 8.57
CA THR A 15 17.87 -8.14 9.80
C THR A 15 19.29 -7.72 10.20
N ARG A 16 20.17 -7.50 9.22
CA ARG A 16 21.56 -7.03 9.46
C ARG A 16 21.66 -5.54 9.72
N ALA A 17 20.65 -4.76 9.38
CA ALA A 17 20.65 -3.32 9.67
C ALA A 17 20.75 -3.07 11.18
N PRO A 18 21.54 -2.09 11.62
CA PRO A 18 21.68 -1.75 13.03
C PRO A 18 20.33 -1.36 13.65
N ASP A 19 20.15 -1.66 14.92
CA ASP A 19 18.90 -1.35 15.65
C ASP A 19 18.73 0.16 15.89
N THR A 20 19.81 0.90 15.91
CA THR A 20 19.80 2.36 16.08
C THR A 20 20.59 2.96 14.94
N PRO A 21 19.97 3.85 14.12
CA PRO A 21 20.74 4.62 13.16
C PRO A 21 21.69 5.57 13.91
N GLU A 22 22.89 5.79 13.37
CA GLU A 22 23.71 6.91 13.82
C GLU A 22 22.92 8.21 13.57
N PRO A 23 22.73 9.06 14.60
CA PRO A 23 22.03 10.31 14.39
C PRO A 23 22.82 11.16 13.39
N PRO A 24 22.17 11.65 12.31
CA PRO A 24 22.83 12.57 11.39
C PRO A 24 23.23 13.85 12.13
N GLN A 25 24.34 14.45 11.73
CA GLN A 25 24.88 15.65 12.36
C GLN A 25 23.95 16.87 12.29
N GLU A 26 23.04 16.89 11.31
CA GLU A 26 21.97 17.87 11.18
C GLU A 26 20.64 17.16 10.96
N THR A 27 19.73 17.24 11.93
CA THR A 27 18.41 16.62 11.87
C THR A 27 17.34 17.64 11.54
N SER A 28 16.68 17.46 10.40
CA SER A 28 15.37 18.08 10.21
C SER A 28 14.34 17.41 11.16
N VAL A 29 13.23 18.09 11.44
CA VAL A 29 12.12 17.54 12.26
C VAL A 29 11.68 16.18 11.73
N PHE A 30 11.61 15.99 10.42
CA PHE A 30 11.26 14.73 9.77
C PHE A 30 12.25 13.61 10.08
N MET A 31 13.54 13.88 10.04
CA MET A 31 14.57 12.89 10.35
C MET A 31 14.54 12.50 11.83
N SER A 32 14.29 13.46 12.72
CA SER A 32 14.17 13.22 14.16
C SER A 32 13.03 12.24 14.48
N VAL A 33 11.85 12.44 13.88
CA VAL A 33 10.70 11.54 14.06
C VAL A 33 11.01 10.14 13.51
N HIS A 34 11.60 10.03 12.32
CA HIS A 34 11.99 8.74 11.76
C HIS A 34 13.04 8.01 12.61
N ASN A 35 14.02 8.72 13.15
CA ASN A 35 15.02 8.13 14.05
C ASN A 35 14.38 7.57 15.32
N GLY A 36 13.40 8.26 15.92
CA GLY A 36 12.63 7.78 17.05
C GLY A 36 11.79 6.53 16.74
N LEU A 37 11.46 6.30 15.47
CA LEU A 37 10.64 5.19 15.01
C LEU A 37 11.43 4.06 14.36
N HIS A 38 12.76 4.15 14.27
CA HIS A 38 13.57 3.19 13.52
C HIS A 38 13.26 1.74 13.88
N ARG A 39 13.16 1.43 15.17
CA ARG A 39 12.83 0.10 15.67
C ARG A 39 11.43 -0.35 15.24
N ASN A 40 10.44 0.55 15.28
CA ASN A 40 9.07 0.27 14.85
C ASN A 40 9.04 -0.04 13.34
N LEU A 41 9.70 0.79 12.53
CA LEU A 41 9.75 0.63 11.08
C LEU A 41 10.49 -0.65 10.67
N ARG A 42 11.59 -0.97 11.34
CA ARG A 42 12.32 -2.23 11.13
C ARG A 42 11.45 -3.44 11.45
N THR A 43 10.75 -3.43 12.58
CA THR A 43 9.83 -4.51 13.00
C THR A 43 8.69 -4.67 11.99
N TYR A 44 8.14 -3.56 11.51
CA TYR A 44 7.13 -3.58 10.45
C TYR A 44 7.66 -4.24 9.17
N LEU A 45 8.83 -3.84 8.69
CA LEU A 45 9.42 -4.38 7.45
C LEU A 45 9.68 -5.89 7.58
N LEU A 46 10.23 -6.35 8.72
CA LEU A 46 10.45 -7.78 8.98
C LEU A 46 9.13 -8.54 9.00
N GLY A 47 8.10 -8.01 9.67
CA GLY A 47 6.77 -8.61 9.71
C GLY A 47 6.13 -8.71 8.33
N LEU A 48 6.24 -7.66 7.52
CA LEU A 48 5.72 -7.63 6.16
C LEU A 48 6.43 -8.64 5.24
N LEU A 49 7.76 -8.71 5.32
CA LEU A 49 8.57 -9.65 4.53
C LEU A 49 8.29 -11.10 4.94
N ASP A 50 8.18 -11.39 6.24
CA ASP A 50 7.81 -12.72 6.72
C ASP A 50 6.37 -13.11 6.30
N ALA A 51 5.42 -12.17 6.29
CA ALA A 51 4.08 -12.42 5.75
C ALA A 51 4.12 -12.81 4.26
N ARG A 52 4.94 -12.10 3.47
CA ARG A 52 5.12 -12.39 2.02
C ARG A 52 5.84 -13.70 1.75
N LEU A 53 6.76 -14.09 2.61
CA LEU A 53 7.48 -15.36 2.54
C LEU A 53 6.65 -16.55 3.05
N GLY A 54 5.42 -16.32 3.53
CA GLY A 54 4.56 -17.37 4.08
C GLY A 54 4.83 -17.72 5.55
N ASN A 55 5.72 -17.00 6.23
CA ASN A 55 6.08 -17.20 7.64
C ASN A 55 5.04 -16.58 8.58
N GLY A 56 3.77 -16.98 8.47
CA GLY A 56 2.65 -16.34 9.15
C GLY A 56 2.78 -16.26 10.67
N ALA A 57 3.38 -17.25 11.33
CA ALA A 57 3.62 -17.22 12.78
C ALA A 57 4.56 -16.08 13.19
N ARG A 58 5.67 -15.90 12.45
CA ARG A 58 6.61 -14.80 12.65
C ARG A 58 5.99 -13.44 12.36
N ALA A 59 5.27 -13.33 11.25
CA ALA A 59 4.55 -12.11 10.89
C ALA A 59 3.59 -11.69 12.01
N ALA A 60 2.82 -12.63 12.56
CA ALA A 60 1.91 -12.39 13.68
C ALA A 60 2.66 -11.98 14.97
N GLN A 61 3.85 -12.52 15.21
CA GLN A 61 4.70 -12.12 16.33
C GLN A 61 5.15 -10.67 16.18
N TYR A 62 5.68 -10.27 15.00
CA TYR A 62 6.09 -8.89 14.72
C TYR A 62 4.93 -7.89 14.84
N ALA A 63 3.73 -8.27 14.41
CA ALA A 63 2.56 -7.42 14.58
C ALA A 63 2.24 -7.15 16.06
N ARG A 64 2.32 -8.17 16.93
CA ARG A 64 2.13 -8.00 18.39
C ARG A 64 3.24 -7.18 19.05
N GLU A 65 4.49 -7.44 18.66
CA GLU A 65 5.64 -6.68 19.15
C GLU A 65 5.49 -5.19 18.81
N LEU A 66 5.10 -4.90 17.57
CA LEU A 66 4.90 -3.54 17.08
C LEU A 66 3.82 -2.79 17.87
N GLU A 67 2.69 -3.45 18.17
CA GLU A 67 1.62 -2.86 19.01
C GLU A 67 2.05 -2.57 20.44
N ALA A 68 2.97 -3.37 20.97
CA ALA A 68 3.49 -3.20 22.33
C ALA A 68 4.65 -2.20 22.43
N MET A 69 5.21 -1.77 21.28
CA MET A 69 6.32 -0.82 21.25
C MET A 69 5.84 0.59 21.61
N PRO A 70 6.60 1.32 22.43
CA PRO A 70 6.33 2.74 22.61
C PRO A 70 6.52 3.49 21.29
N THR A 71 5.65 4.45 21.04
CA THR A 71 5.75 5.40 19.94
C THR A 71 5.88 6.81 20.48
N PRO A 72 6.67 7.69 19.83
CA PRO A 72 6.63 9.12 20.13
C PRO A 72 5.20 9.66 20.02
N SER A 73 4.86 10.66 20.84
CA SER A 73 3.50 11.25 20.88
C SER A 73 3.03 11.81 19.55
N ASP A 74 3.96 12.30 18.74
CA ASP A 74 3.74 12.87 17.42
C ASP A 74 3.65 11.83 16.29
N ALA A 75 3.94 10.57 16.58
CA ALA A 75 3.72 9.46 15.66
C ALA A 75 2.27 8.89 15.71
N GLY A 76 1.44 9.35 16.64
CA GLY A 76 0.02 8.98 16.74
C GLY A 76 -0.22 7.47 16.82
N SER A 77 -1.09 6.97 15.96
CA SER A 77 -1.48 5.55 15.88
C SER A 77 -0.52 4.69 15.05
N LEU A 78 0.60 5.23 14.54
CA LEU A 78 1.42 4.61 13.49
C LEU A 78 1.80 3.14 13.77
N ALA A 79 2.25 2.81 14.98
CA ALA A 79 2.66 1.44 15.30
C ALA A 79 1.50 0.44 15.16
N ARG A 80 0.31 0.83 15.61
CA ARG A 80 -0.92 0.04 15.48
C ARG A 80 -1.34 -0.10 14.02
N ASP A 81 -1.28 0.98 13.26
CA ASP A 81 -1.65 1.01 11.85
C ASP A 81 -0.71 0.14 11.00
N LEU A 82 0.60 0.18 11.28
CA LEU A 82 1.59 -0.69 10.63
C LEU A 82 1.40 -2.17 11.02
N ALA A 83 1.05 -2.46 12.27
CA ALA A 83 0.72 -3.83 12.69
C ALA A 83 -0.52 -4.37 11.96
N ALA A 84 -1.53 -3.52 11.74
CA ALA A 84 -2.68 -3.84 10.90
C ALA A 84 -2.25 -4.18 9.45
N GLY A 85 -1.30 -3.43 8.89
CA GLY A 85 -0.71 -3.71 7.58
C GLY A 85 -0.06 -5.10 7.47
N ILE A 86 0.67 -5.54 8.51
CA ILE A 86 1.24 -6.91 8.57
C ILE A 86 0.14 -7.97 8.58
N ARG A 87 -0.91 -7.79 9.39
CA ARG A 87 -2.05 -8.72 9.45
C ARG A 87 -2.79 -8.78 8.12
N ALA A 88 -3.03 -7.63 7.52
CA ALA A 88 -3.68 -7.52 6.21
C ALA A 88 -2.89 -8.25 5.12
N GLU A 89 -1.55 -8.09 5.05
CA GLU A 89 -0.70 -8.84 4.11
C GLU A 89 -0.81 -10.34 4.35
N SER A 90 -0.73 -10.79 5.61
CA SER A 90 -0.87 -12.20 5.97
C SER A 90 -2.23 -12.77 5.55
N ALA A 91 -3.30 -12.01 5.72
CA ALA A 91 -4.66 -12.40 5.31
C ALA A 91 -4.79 -12.43 3.77
N ALA A 92 -4.26 -11.41 3.08
CA ALA A 92 -4.27 -11.34 1.62
C ALA A 92 -3.53 -12.53 0.99
N ARG A 93 -2.37 -12.92 1.54
CA ARG A 93 -1.61 -14.09 1.08
C ARG A 93 -2.35 -15.41 1.26
N ARG A 94 -3.27 -15.48 2.22
CA ARG A 94 -4.15 -16.64 2.42
C ARG A 94 -5.45 -16.58 1.60
N GLY A 95 -5.64 -15.53 0.78
CA GLY A 95 -6.86 -15.34 0.00
C GLY A 95 -8.11 -15.06 0.85
N ARG A 96 -7.95 -14.33 1.97
CA ARG A 96 -9.03 -14.04 2.93
C ARG A 96 -9.39 -12.53 2.97
N PRO A 97 -10.12 -12.03 1.98
CA PRO A 97 -10.40 -10.58 1.86
C PRO A 97 -11.17 -10.02 3.07
N ALA A 98 -12.04 -10.81 3.69
CA ALA A 98 -12.74 -10.38 4.90
C ALA A 98 -11.78 -10.13 6.09
N GLU A 99 -10.74 -10.97 6.25
CA GLU A 99 -9.72 -10.76 7.27
C GLU A 99 -8.82 -9.55 6.94
N VAL A 100 -8.59 -9.26 5.65
CA VAL A 100 -7.86 -8.05 5.22
C VAL A 100 -8.63 -6.81 5.64
N THR A 101 -9.93 -6.75 5.37
CA THR A 101 -10.78 -5.62 5.76
C THR A 101 -10.83 -5.46 7.28
N ALA A 102 -11.06 -6.56 8.01
CA ALA A 102 -11.09 -6.55 9.47
C ALA A 102 -9.77 -6.10 10.11
N ALA A 103 -8.62 -6.39 9.47
CA ALA A 103 -7.33 -5.92 9.96
C ALA A 103 -7.21 -4.38 9.98
N PHE A 104 -7.97 -3.69 9.13
CA PHE A 104 -7.98 -2.23 9.06
C PHE A 104 -9.13 -1.58 9.84
N ASP A 105 -9.95 -2.35 10.55
CA ASP A 105 -10.98 -1.79 11.41
C ASP A 105 -10.35 -0.97 12.53
N GLY A 106 -10.77 0.30 12.66
CA GLY A 106 -10.23 1.24 13.63
C GLY A 106 -8.86 1.82 13.31
N VAL A 107 -8.32 1.58 12.11
CA VAL A 107 -7.10 2.25 11.63
C VAL A 107 -7.42 3.70 11.29
N LEU A 108 -6.78 4.63 11.97
CA LEU A 108 -7.06 6.07 11.85
C LEU A 108 -6.17 6.79 10.84
N ARG A 109 -4.95 6.29 10.62
CA ARG A 109 -3.92 6.94 9.77
C ARG A 109 -3.68 8.40 10.15
N GLU A 110 -3.65 8.66 11.45
CA GLU A 110 -3.37 9.99 11.98
C GLU A 110 -1.91 10.36 11.71
N SER A 111 -1.71 11.36 10.90
CA SER A 111 -0.38 11.94 10.66
C SER A 111 -0.51 13.36 10.13
N TRP A 112 0.55 14.15 10.31
CA TRP A 112 0.61 15.45 9.68
C TRP A 112 0.81 15.28 8.17
N TYR A 113 0.29 16.23 7.39
CA TYR A 113 0.40 16.19 5.94
C TYR A 113 1.85 16.05 5.46
N GLU A 114 2.76 16.81 6.08
CA GLU A 114 4.18 16.78 5.73
C GLU A 114 4.81 15.41 5.98
N MET A 115 4.43 14.73 7.05
CA MET A 115 4.91 13.39 7.36
C MET A 115 4.34 12.37 6.37
N ALA A 116 3.05 12.45 6.05
CA ALA A 116 2.41 11.58 5.06
C ALA A 116 3.03 11.77 3.67
N ALA A 117 3.37 13.02 3.29
CA ALA A 117 4.02 13.33 2.02
C ALA A 117 5.48 12.85 1.96
N ALA A 118 6.20 12.92 3.08
CA ALA A 118 7.63 12.61 3.17
C ALA A 118 7.94 11.13 3.43
N SER A 119 6.95 10.33 3.85
CA SER A 119 7.18 8.95 4.28
C SER A 119 6.10 7.98 3.83
N PRO A 120 6.48 6.83 3.22
CA PRO A 120 5.53 5.78 2.85
C PRO A 120 4.87 5.13 4.08
N PHE A 121 5.51 5.21 5.24
CA PHE A 121 5.00 4.61 6.47
C PHE A 121 3.85 5.43 7.05
N PHE A 122 3.93 6.75 7.00
CA PHE A 122 2.86 7.63 7.46
C PHE A 122 1.74 7.77 6.41
N GLY A 123 2.09 7.94 5.14
CA GLY A 123 1.12 8.05 4.05
C GLY A 123 0.39 6.73 3.73
N GLN A 124 1.01 5.61 4.05
CA GLN A 124 0.47 4.25 3.92
C GLN A 124 -0.20 3.98 2.56
N PRO A 125 0.40 4.37 1.43
CA PRO A 125 -0.24 4.18 0.12
C PRO A 125 -0.47 2.70 -0.20
N ARG A 126 0.45 1.84 0.22
CA ARG A 126 0.33 0.39 0.06
C ARG A 126 -0.87 -0.16 0.85
N GLU A 127 -1.00 0.21 2.11
CA GLU A 127 -2.07 -0.27 2.99
C GLU A 127 -3.44 0.21 2.50
N ARG A 128 -3.54 1.46 2.04
CA ARG A 128 -4.75 1.99 1.40
C ARG A 128 -5.12 1.20 0.16
N PHE A 129 -4.14 0.87 -0.68
CA PHE A 129 -4.35 0.07 -1.88
C PHE A 129 -4.81 -1.36 -1.54
N VAL A 130 -4.13 -2.04 -0.61
CA VAL A 130 -4.47 -3.41 -0.17
C VAL A 130 -5.87 -3.47 0.44
N GLN A 131 -6.24 -2.47 1.24
CA GLN A 131 -7.59 -2.36 1.79
C GLN A 131 -8.64 -2.18 0.69
N ALA A 132 -8.37 -1.30 -0.28
CA ALA A 132 -9.26 -1.08 -1.41
C ALA A 132 -9.46 -2.35 -2.26
N GLU A 133 -8.38 -3.10 -2.55
CA GLU A 133 -8.44 -4.37 -3.27
C GLU A 133 -9.34 -5.40 -2.53
N ALA A 134 -9.20 -5.50 -1.20
CA ALA A 134 -10.01 -6.42 -0.41
C ALA A 134 -11.50 -6.02 -0.39
N LEU A 135 -11.80 -4.73 -0.27
CA LEU A 135 -13.16 -4.19 -0.33
C LEU A 135 -13.79 -4.44 -1.70
N ALA A 136 -13.06 -4.16 -2.78
CA ALA A 136 -13.52 -4.40 -4.15
C ALA A 136 -13.77 -5.90 -4.40
N ALA A 137 -12.88 -6.79 -3.92
CA ALA A 137 -13.05 -8.22 -4.01
C ALA A 137 -14.29 -8.73 -3.22
N ALA A 138 -14.69 -8.01 -2.17
CA ALA A 138 -15.90 -8.27 -1.41
C ALA A 138 -17.17 -7.61 -2.00
N GLY A 139 -17.07 -6.96 -3.17
CA GLY A 139 -18.18 -6.22 -3.79
C GLY A 139 -18.53 -4.90 -3.10
N ARG A 140 -17.70 -4.42 -2.16
CA ARG A 140 -17.90 -3.17 -1.41
C ARG A 140 -17.31 -1.97 -2.16
N ASP A 141 -17.72 -1.81 -3.43
CA ASP A 141 -17.18 -0.81 -4.35
C ASP A 141 -17.32 0.63 -3.84
N ALA A 142 -18.40 0.94 -3.12
CA ALA A 142 -18.64 2.26 -2.55
C ALA A 142 -17.58 2.66 -1.49
N GLU A 143 -16.99 1.68 -0.81
CA GLU A 143 -15.96 1.87 0.19
C GLU A 143 -14.56 1.77 -0.40
N ALA A 144 -14.38 0.95 -1.43
CA ALA A 144 -13.11 0.82 -2.14
C ALA A 144 -12.75 2.08 -2.94
N ALA A 145 -13.72 2.68 -3.64
CA ALA A 145 -13.48 3.80 -4.54
C ALA A 145 -12.85 5.03 -3.86
N PRO A 146 -13.26 5.49 -2.67
CA PRO A 146 -12.58 6.58 -1.97
C PRO A 146 -11.11 6.29 -1.67
N LEU A 147 -10.77 5.05 -1.30
CA LEU A 147 -9.39 4.66 -1.04
C LEU A 147 -8.54 4.70 -2.31
N TYR A 148 -9.05 4.19 -3.44
CA TYR A 148 -8.35 4.31 -4.73
C TYR A 148 -8.19 5.77 -5.15
N ARG A 149 -9.21 6.63 -4.98
CA ARG A 149 -9.11 8.07 -5.29
C ARG A 149 -8.09 8.79 -4.44
N SER A 150 -7.87 8.35 -3.18
CA SER A 150 -6.86 8.92 -2.31
C SER A 150 -5.43 8.70 -2.81
N LEU A 151 -5.22 7.75 -3.73
CA LEU A 151 -3.93 7.45 -4.38
C LEU A 151 -3.79 8.26 -5.68
N SER A 152 -3.80 9.58 -5.56
CA SER A 152 -3.84 10.50 -6.72
C SER A 152 -2.47 10.95 -7.21
N GLY A 153 -1.41 10.73 -6.43
CA GLY A 153 -0.07 11.24 -6.68
C GLY A 153 0.11 12.73 -6.34
N GLN A 154 -0.92 13.37 -5.81
CA GLN A 154 -0.83 14.78 -5.38
C GLN A 154 -0.28 14.91 -3.95
N GLY A 155 -0.36 13.84 -3.15
CA GLY A 155 0.05 13.85 -1.76
C GLY A 155 1.51 13.44 -1.55
N SER A 156 2.02 12.47 -2.32
CA SER A 156 3.35 11.92 -2.09
C SER A 156 3.90 11.18 -3.30
N LEU A 157 5.24 11.23 -3.47
CA LEU A 157 5.95 10.41 -4.46
C LEU A 157 5.79 8.91 -4.22
N PHE A 158 5.52 8.49 -2.99
CA PHE A 158 5.30 7.09 -2.62
C PHE A 158 3.97 6.54 -3.11
N GLU A 159 3.06 7.40 -3.59
CA GLU A 159 1.82 6.98 -4.24
C GLU A 159 2.00 6.58 -5.71
N LEU A 160 3.08 7.02 -6.38
CA LEU A 160 3.30 6.82 -7.81
C LEU A 160 3.11 5.36 -8.29
N PRO A 161 3.60 4.32 -7.58
CA PRO A 161 3.39 2.93 -8.00
C PRO A 161 1.93 2.49 -8.00
N TYR A 162 1.07 3.19 -7.26
CA TYR A 162 -0.33 2.82 -7.05
C TYR A 162 -1.31 3.61 -7.93
N ILE A 163 -0.89 4.72 -8.56
CA ILE A 163 -1.80 5.57 -9.32
C ILE A 163 -2.44 4.82 -10.48
N ALA A 164 -1.65 4.22 -11.36
CA ALA A 164 -2.19 3.54 -12.52
C ALA A 164 -3.01 2.28 -12.15
N PRO A 165 -2.58 1.41 -11.20
CA PRO A 165 -3.43 0.36 -10.69
C PRO A 165 -4.76 0.86 -10.09
N ALA A 166 -4.73 1.94 -9.30
CA ALA A 166 -5.94 2.52 -8.73
C ALA A 166 -6.89 3.06 -9.82
N GLN A 167 -6.35 3.71 -10.85
CA GLN A 167 -7.14 4.15 -12.00
C GLN A 167 -7.79 2.97 -12.73
N LEU A 168 -7.06 1.86 -12.93
CA LEU A 168 -7.64 0.65 -13.53
C LEU A 168 -8.85 0.16 -12.73
N ARG A 169 -8.70 0.05 -11.39
CA ARG A 169 -9.78 -0.40 -10.50
C ARG A 169 -10.98 0.56 -10.46
N LEU A 170 -10.73 1.87 -10.47
CA LEU A 170 -11.82 2.86 -10.58
C LEU A 170 -12.58 2.72 -11.90
N GLY A 171 -11.88 2.48 -13.00
CA GLY A 171 -12.51 2.19 -14.28
C GLY A 171 -13.37 0.93 -14.24
N GLU A 172 -12.90 -0.16 -13.62
CA GLU A 172 -13.66 -1.40 -13.43
C GLU A 172 -14.91 -1.19 -12.55
N ILE A 173 -14.80 -0.40 -11.49
CA ILE A 173 -15.94 -0.04 -10.64
C ILE A 173 -16.97 0.75 -11.44
N ALA A 174 -16.55 1.75 -12.19
CA ALA A 174 -17.42 2.56 -13.04
C ALA A 174 -18.10 1.72 -14.14
N GLU A 175 -17.35 0.79 -14.78
CA GLU A 175 -17.90 -0.15 -15.78
C GLU A 175 -19.00 -1.04 -15.16
N ARG A 176 -18.78 -1.63 -13.98
CA ARG A 176 -19.79 -2.42 -13.26
C ARG A 176 -21.05 -1.63 -12.91
N GLN A 177 -20.91 -0.34 -12.69
CA GLN A 177 -21.99 0.58 -12.34
C GLN A 177 -22.66 1.20 -13.58
N GLY A 178 -22.29 0.81 -14.79
CA GLY A 178 -22.85 1.31 -16.02
C GLY A 178 -22.44 2.76 -16.37
N ARG A 179 -21.41 3.31 -15.71
CA ARG A 179 -20.91 4.67 -15.92
C ARG A 179 -19.80 4.67 -16.97
N ALA A 180 -20.18 4.47 -18.23
CA ALA A 180 -19.26 4.23 -19.35
C ALA A 180 -18.25 5.37 -19.56
N ASP A 181 -18.68 6.64 -19.49
CA ASP A 181 -17.79 7.80 -19.67
C ASP A 181 -16.72 7.88 -18.58
N GLU A 182 -17.11 7.69 -17.31
CA GLU A 182 -16.18 7.69 -16.19
C GLU A 182 -15.19 6.50 -16.31
N ALA A 183 -15.67 5.32 -16.72
CA ALA A 183 -14.79 4.17 -16.96
C ALA A 183 -13.77 4.48 -18.08
N ALA A 184 -14.22 5.11 -19.17
CA ALA A 184 -13.36 5.51 -20.29
C ALA A 184 -12.28 6.51 -19.85
N GLU A 185 -12.60 7.48 -19.00
CA GLU A 185 -11.63 8.42 -18.44
C GLU A 185 -10.54 7.71 -17.64
N HIS A 186 -10.93 6.83 -16.72
CA HIS A 186 -10.00 6.05 -15.91
C HIS A 186 -9.08 5.15 -16.75
N TYR A 187 -9.62 4.38 -17.71
CA TYR A 187 -8.82 3.52 -18.59
C TYR A 187 -7.89 4.33 -19.50
N SER A 188 -8.34 5.48 -19.99
CA SER A 188 -7.51 6.40 -20.75
C SER A 188 -6.32 6.89 -19.91
N ARG A 189 -6.57 7.21 -18.62
CA ARG A 189 -5.53 7.66 -17.69
C ARG A 189 -4.46 6.59 -17.46
N VAL A 190 -4.83 5.31 -17.30
CA VAL A 190 -3.86 4.20 -17.23
C VAL A 190 -2.97 4.17 -18.47
N SER A 191 -3.58 4.25 -19.66
CA SER A 191 -2.86 4.21 -20.94
C SER A 191 -1.89 5.38 -21.12
N GLN A 192 -2.21 6.54 -20.57
CA GLN A 192 -1.33 7.72 -20.56
C GLN A 192 -0.18 7.57 -19.58
N LEU A 193 -0.47 7.19 -18.33
CA LEU A 193 0.53 7.05 -17.26
C LEU A 193 1.59 5.99 -17.57
N TRP A 194 1.16 4.89 -18.17
CA TRP A 194 2.00 3.74 -18.45
C TRP A 194 2.25 3.51 -19.95
N ARG A 195 2.19 4.58 -20.77
CA ARG A 195 2.42 4.49 -22.21
C ARG A 195 3.75 3.81 -22.54
N ASP A 196 4.80 4.19 -21.81
CA ASP A 196 6.17 3.72 -22.00
C ASP A 196 6.60 2.82 -20.81
N ALA A 197 5.66 2.12 -20.19
CA ALA A 197 5.95 1.26 -19.06
C ALA A 197 6.77 0.03 -19.45
N ASP A 198 7.55 -0.47 -18.49
CA ASP A 198 8.37 -1.67 -18.63
C ASP A 198 7.55 -2.90 -19.01
N ALA A 199 8.23 -3.88 -19.65
CA ALA A 199 7.61 -5.09 -20.20
C ALA A 199 6.68 -5.82 -19.20
N PRO A 200 6.99 -5.96 -17.90
CA PRO A 200 6.11 -6.61 -16.92
C PRO A 200 4.76 -5.91 -16.72
N LEU A 201 4.68 -4.59 -16.98
CA LEU A 201 3.46 -3.79 -16.80
C LEU A 201 2.62 -3.69 -18.08
N GLN A 202 3.17 -4.01 -19.23
CA GLN A 202 2.47 -3.96 -20.52
C GLN A 202 1.17 -4.79 -20.58
N PRO A 203 1.02 -5.95 -19.91
CA PRO A 203 -0.26 -6.64 -19.85
C PRO A 203 -1.40 -5.79 -19.29
N LEU A 204 -1.14 -5.02 -18.21
CA LEU A 204 -2.15 -4.13 -17.62
C LEU A 204 -2.51 -2.95 -18.52
N VAL A 205 -1.52 -2.43 -19.26
CA VAL A 205 -1.78 -1.38 -20.27
C VAL A 205 -2.67 -1.90 -21.41
N ARG A 206 -2.39 -3.12 -21.89
CA ARG A 206 -3.24 -3.76 -22.91
C ARG A 206 -4.65 -4.02 -22.40
N GLU A 207 -4.80 -4.47 -21.16
CA GLU A 207 -6.10 -4.64 -20.53
C GLU A 207 -6.88 -3.32 -20.48
N ALA A 208 -6.27 -2.25 -19.98
CA ALA A 208 -6.91 -0.93 -19.92
C ALA A 208 -7.35 -0.44 -21.29
N ARG A 209 -6.52 -0.61 -22.33
CA ARG A 209 -6.86 -0.25 -23.73
C ARG A 209 -8.02 -1.08 -24.28
N ALA A 210 -8.03 -2.39 -24.04
CA ALA A 210 -9.12 -3.26 -24.48
C ALA A 210 -10.46 -2.88 -23.82
N ARG A 211 -10.43 -2.60 -22.50
CA ARG A 211 -11.61 -2.13 -21.77
C ARG A 211 -12.08 -0.75 -22.26
N LEU A 212 -11.14 0.17 -22.52
CA LEU A 212 -11.45 1.48 -23.09
C LEU A 212 -12.19 1.36 -24.43
N ALA A 213 -11.67 0.54 -25.36
CA ALA A 213 -12.30 0.29 -26.66
C ALA A 213 -13.71 -0.29 -26.47
N LYS A 214 -13.88 -1.26 -25.57
CA LYS A 214 -15.18 -1.87 -25.27
C LYS A 214 -16.19 -0.86 -24.75
N VAL A 215 -15.85 -0.02 -23.77
CA VAL A 215 -16.81 0.96 -23.18
C VAL A 215 -17.16 2.07 -24.16
N ARG A 216 -16.30 2.38 -25.13
CA ARG A 216 -16.55 3.34 -26.23
C ARG A 216 -17.32 2.73 -27.39
N GLY A 217 -17.57 1.44 -27.40
CA GLY A 217 -18.20 0.75 -28.53
C GLY A 217 -17.31 0.67 -29.77
N GLU A 218 -16.00 0.85 -29.63
CA GLU A 218 -15.01 0.69 -30.69
C GLU A 218 -14.76 -0.81 -30.92
N ARG A 219 -14.80 -1.27 -32.21
CA ARG A 219 -14.54 -2.66 -32.60
C ARG A 219 -13.10 -2.86 -33.04
#